data_8c0cb38dc5e8c4da1022521437cc9001
#
_entry.id   8c0cb38dc5e8c4da1022521437cc9001
#
_cell.length_a   1.000
_cell.length_b   1.000
_cell.length_c   1.000
_cell.angle_alpha   90.00
_cell.angle_beta   90.00
_cell.angle_gamma   90.00
#
_symmetry.space_group_name_H-M   'P 1'
#
loop_
_entity.id
_entity.type
_entity.pdbx_description
1 polymer ?
#
loop_
_entity_poly.entity_id
_entity_poly.type
_entity_poly.pdbx_seq_one_letter_code
_entity_poly.pdbx_strand_id
1 'polypeptide(L)'
;MKSRKYYTPAEFAKLFRIDRQTLIYYDNHGIFSPSFKNENGYRYYGLDQVFRFAELLALRKLAIPGCRLSEFSAAPSRDLLKEIPEDKIMEYEEELQRITRSIKDMKSTIHSMEQENILPMEQIMLIPHGTLYCQRSIVFHGHTSHCEAFLQSAPLVSFYARSLFSGALQFSFLPDFQDLEDLASPHDYRLVLLSRDPHIFQNPLSYGPSLYLTMLLEKPFHRNERYYLRRIRTFMEQLHLKSKNTLFITLQRTAATDSGDPVFHTKLELQVEYEKGD
;
A
#
# COMPACT_ATOMS: atom_id res chain seq x y z
N MET A 1 63.42 3.31 12.60
CA MET A 1 62.62 3.69 11.42
C MET A 1 62.26 5.15 11.55
N LYS A 2 62.69 6.02 10.57
CA LYS A 2 62.25 7.45 10.54
C LYS A 2 60.75 7.46 10.29
N SER A 3 59.95 8.02 11.20
CA SER A 3 58.52 8.22 11.05
C SER A 3 58.26 9.05 9.81
N ARG A 4 57.61 8.48 8.79
CA ARG A 4 57.23 9.16 7.59
C ARG A 4 56.09 10.11 7.93
N LYS A 5 56.32 11.40 7.79
CA LYS A 5 55.34 12.42 8.21
C LYS A 5 54.21 12.59 7.22
N TYR A 6 54.41 12.27 5.93
CA TYR A 6 53.47 12.48 4.83
C TYR A 6 53.44 11.29 3.87
N TYR A 7 52.27 11.05 3.27
CA TYR A 7 52.00 10.00 2.31
C TYR A 7 51.56 10.58 0.98
N THR A 8 51.94 9.99 -0.13
CA THR A 8 51.34 10.23 -1.45
C THR A 8 49.92 9.69 -1.50
N PRO A 9 49.07 10.13 -2.45
CA PRO A 9 47.70 9.56 -2.58
C PRO A 9 47.65 8.04 -2.69
N ALA A 10 48.61 7.43 -3.41
CA ALA A 10 48.70 5.99 -3.58
C ALA A 10 49.05 5.27 -2.26
N GLU A 11 49.99 5.81 -1.49
CA GLU A 11 50.38 5.24 -0.20
C GLU A 11 49.26 5.41 0.83
N PHE A 12 48.61 6.57 0.89
CA PHE A 12 47.53 6.84 1.81
C PHE A 12 46.28 5.97 1.49
N ALA A 13 45.91 5.86 0.21
CA ALA A 13 44.80 5.01 -0.25
C ALA A 13 45.02 3.52 0.11
N LYS A 14 46.28 3.05 0.02
CA LYS A 14 46.67 1.69 0.38
C LYS A 14 46.41 1.37 1.85
N LEU A 15 46.55 2.33 2.77
CA LEU A 15 46.24 2.14 4.20
C LEU A 15 44.79 1.73 4.41
N PHE A 16 43.86 2.23 3.59
CA PHE A 16 42.44 2.02 3.70
C PHE A 16 41.88 1.03 2.67
N ARG A 17 42.75 0.43 1.84
CA ARG A 17 42.37 -0.49 0.76
C ARG A 17 41.33 0.12 -0.22
N ILE A 18 41.54 1.38 -0.57
CA ILE A 18 40.68 2.10 -1.55
C ILE A 18 41.52 2.49 -2.77
N ASP A 19 40.85 2.87 -3.87
CA ASP A 19 41.52 3.43 -5.03
C ASP A 19 42.02 4.86 -4.75
N ARG A 20 43.19 5.21 -5.25
CA ARG A 20 43.72 6.57 -5.18
C ARG A 20 42.76 7.61 -5.82
N GLN A 21 42.01 7.20 -6.84
CA GLN A 21 41.02 8.06 -7.50
C GLN A 21 39.94 8.54 -6.53
N THR A 22 39.58 7.72 -5.53
CA THR A 22 38.67 8.11 -4.47
C THR A 22 39.18 9.31 -3.68
N LEU A 23 40.46 9.35 -3.35
CA LEU A 23 41.06 10.51 -2.67
C LEU A 23 41.07 11.76 -3.56
N ILE A 24 41.39 11.58 -4.85
CA ILE A 24 41.34 12.68 -5.83
C ILE A 24 39.92 13.21 -5.99
N TYR A 25 38.95 12.32 -6.08
CA TYR A 25 37.54 12.67 -6.13
C TYR A 25 37.12 13.47 -4.90
N TYR A 26 37.52 13.01 -3.71
CA TYR A 26 37.16 13.67 -2.44
C TYR A 26 37.78 15.07 -2.33
N ASP A 27 39.04 15.24 -2.76
CA ASP A 27 39.66 16.57 -2.80
C ASP A 27 38.96 17.51 -3.78
N ASN A 28 38.63 17.02 -4.99
CA ASN A 28 37.96 17.82 -6.00
C ASN A 28 36.53 18.25 -5.61
N HIS A 29 35.85 17.45 -4.74
CA HIS A 29 34.50 17.75 -4.26
C HIS A 29 34.45 18.34 -2.83
N GLY A 30 35.61 18.72 -2.30
CA GLY A 30 35.70 19.33 -0.97
C GLY A 30 35.31 18.39 0.20
N ILE A 31 35.30 17.06 -0.07
CA ILE A 31 34.96 16.06 0.95
C ILE A 31 36.17 15.78 1.85
N PHE A 32 37.36 15.63 1.28
CA PHE A 32 38.57 15.39 2.04
C PHE A 32 39.81 15.91 1.25
N SER A 33 40.41 17.00 1.72
CA SER A 33 41.57 17.61 1.06
C SER A 33 42.90 17.14 1.62
N PRO A 34 43.98 17.11 0.83
CA PRO A 34 45.33 16.79 1.31
C PRO A 34 45.80 17.84 2.31
N SER A 35 46.78 17.49 3.15
CA SER A 35 47.44 18.42 4.06
C SER A 35 48.09 19.58 3.29
N PHE A 36 48.68 19.29 2.14
CA PHE A 36 49.17 20.31 1.22
C PHE A 36 49.37 19.74 -0.21
N LYS A 37 49.52 20.64 -1.16
CA LYS A 37 49.99 20.34 -2.53
C LYS A 37 51.35 20.99 -2.69
N ASN A 38 52.34 20.28 -3.28
CA ASN A 38 53.62 20.87 -3.55
C ASN A 38 53.55 21.85 -4.77
N GLU A 39 54.65 22.52 -5.09
CA GLU A 39 54.75 23.47 -6.20
C GLU A 39 54.35 22.87 -7.57
N ASN A 40 54.50 21.57 -7.75
CA ASN A 40 54.11 20.83 -8.96
C ASN A 40 52.66 20.28 -8.85
N GLY A 41 51.89 20.68 -7.86
CA GLY A 41 50.49 20.24 -7.67
C GLY A 41 50.30 18.84 -7.12
N TYR A 42 51.35 18.12 -6.71
CA TYR A 42 51.24 16.79 -6.10
C TYR A 42 50.71 16.88 -4.70
N ARG A 43 49.72 16.01 -4.42
CA ARG A 43 48.99 15.93 -3.14
C ARG A 43 49.77 15.13 -2.10
N TYR A 44 49.71 15.58 -0.84
CA TYR A 44 50.34 14.90 0.30
C TYR A 44 49.38 14.89 1.49
N TYR A 45 49.23 13.71 2.11
CA TYR A 45 48.37 13.46 3.27
C TYR A 45 49.20 13.23 4.51
N GLY A 46 48.85 13.86 5.63
CA GLY A 46 49.54 13.74 6.91
C GLY A 46 49.11 12.51 7.68
N LEU A 47 49.94 12.10 8.63
CA LEU A 47 49.59 11.01 9.58
C LEU A 47 48.40 11.39 10.45
N ASP A 48 48.26 12.66 10.80
CA ASP A 48 47.12 13.22 11.55
C ASP A 48 45.78 13.06 10.84
N GLN A 49 45.81 12.99 9.49
CA GLN A 49 44.59 12.78 8.68
C GLN A 49 44.10 11.33 8.66
N VAL A 50 44.87 10.37 9.14
CA VAL A 50 44.50 8.95 9.08
C VAL A 50 43.21 8.67 9.86
N PHE A 51 43.09 9.17 11.08
CA PHE A 51 41.91 8.95 11.92
C PHE A 51 40.68 9.65 11.32
N ARG A 52 40.82 10.92 10.91
CA ARG A 52 39.75 11.70 10.26
C ARG A 52 39.22 11.00 9.00
N PHE A 53 40.13 10.44 8.20
CA PHE A 53 39.75 9.72 6.99
C PHE A 53 39.06 8.38 7.31
N ALA A 54 39.50 7.70 8.40
CA ALA A 54 38.81 6.47 8.86
C ALA A 54 37.38 6.75 9.29
N GLU A 55 37.13 7.83 10.05
CA GLU A 55 35.79 8.28 10.46
C GLU A 55 34.93 8.60 9.24
N LEU A 56 35.47 9.36 8.27
CA LEU A 56 34.78 9.68 7.03
C LEU A 56 34.39 8.45 6.23
N LEU A 57 35.29 7.44 6.14
CA LEU A 57 34.99 6.18 5.48
C LEU A 57 33.90 5.37 6.23
N ALA A 58 33.89 5.43 7.56
CA ALA A 58 32.85 4.79 8.37
C ALA A 58 31.48 5.41 8.08
N LEU A 59 31.38 6.74 8.06
CA LEU A 59 30.17 7.46 7.69
C LEU A 59 29.71 7.15 6.25
N ARG A 60 30.65 7.06 5.31
CA ARG A 60 30.33 6.68 3.92
C ARG A 60 29.69 5.30 3.81
N LYS A 61 30.15 4.32 4.62
CA LYS A 61 29.54 2.97 4.64
C LYS A 61 28.08 2.95 5.09
N LEU A 62 27.68 3.98 5.82
CA LEU A 62 26.28 4.17 6.23
C LEU A 62 25.44 4.86 5.14
N ALA A 63 25.94 4.98 3.90
CA ALA A 63 25.28 5.67 2.79
C ALA A 63 24.95 7.14 3.10
N ILE A 64 25.81 7.82 3.88
CA ILE A 64 25.66 9.24 4.20
C ILE A 64 25.90 10.07 2.94
N PRO A 65 25.03 11.07 2.64
CA PRO A 65 25.20 11.96 1.48
C PRO A 65 26.52 12.73 1.50
N GLY A 66 27.11 12.99 0.32
CA GLY A 66 28.39 13.68 0.19
C GLY A 66 28.43 15.07 0.84
N CYS A 67 27.32 15.80 0.84
CA CYS A 67 27.21 17.10 1.52
C CYS A 67 27.44 17.00 3.03
N ARG A 68 26.87 15.99 3.69
CA ARG A 68 27.08 15.75 5.14
C ARG A 68 28.50 15.28 5.42
N LEU A 69 29.11 14.48 4.51
CA LEU A 69 30.52 14.11 4.61
C LEU A 69 31.45 15.33 4.48
N SER A 70 31.13 16.29 3.59
CA SER A 70 31.87 17.54 3.46
C SER A 70 31.74 18.42 4.70
N GLU A 71 30.54 18.53 5.27
CA GLU A 71 30.26 19.24 6.53
C GLU A 71 31.12 18.67 7.68
N PHE A 72 31.07 17.35 7.87
CA PHE A 72 31.92 16.68 8.88
C PHE A 72 33.40 16.91 8.64
N SER A 73 33.85 16.85 7.38
CA SER A 73 35.27 17.08 7.04
C SER A 73 35.71 18.52 7.27
N ALA A 74 34.83 19.50 7.06
CA ALA A 74 35.15 20.93 7.28
C ALA A 74 35.28 21.27 8.74
N ALA A 75 34.40 20.73 9.59
CA ALA A 75 34.38 20.98 11.03
C ALA A 75 34.18 19.65 11.81
N PRO A 76 35.18 18.76 11.86
CA PRO A 76 35.04 17.50 12.57
C PRO A 76 34.78 17.72 14.04
N SER A 77 33.66 17.22 14.53
CA SER A 77 33.31 17.25 15.94
C SER A 77 32.77 15.88 16.38
N ARG A 78 32.87 15.58 17.67
CA ARG A 78 32.30 14.38 18.24
C ARG A 78 30.77 14.39 18.16
N ASP A 79 30.18 15.57 18.21
CA ASP A 79 28.72 15.73 18.12
C ASP A 79 28.23 15.41 16.72
N LEU A 80 28.86 15.92 15.66
CA LEU A 80 28.55 15.57 14.28
C LEU A 80 28.80 14.07 13.98
N LEU A 81 29.85 13.49 14.53
CA LEU A 81 30.12 12.06 14.38
C LEU A 81 29.03 11.17 14.99
N LYS A 82 28.29 11.71 15.96
CA LYS A 82 27.15 11.03 16.60
C LYS A 82 25.83 11.37 15.88
N GLU A 83 25.56 12.64 15.62
CA GLU A 83 24.34 13.15 15.03
C GLU A 83 24.08 12.56 13.63
N ILE A 84 25.11 12.53 12.74
CA ILE A 84 24.95 12.01 11.38
C ILE A 84 24.46 10.54 11.34
N PRO A 85 25.03 9.60 12.11
CA PRO A 85 24.46 8.25 12.19
C PRO A 85 23.08 8.20 12.84
N GLU A 86 22.79 9.04 13.83
CA GLU A 86 21.48 9.11 14.48
C GLU A 86 20.39 9.52 13.48
N ASP A 87 20.62 10.56 12.67
CA ASP A 87 19.74 10.96 11.58
C ASP A 87 19.48 9.78 10.62
N LYS A 88 20.54 9.03 10.28
CA LYS A 88 20.42 7.88 9.37
C LYS A 88 19.67 6.69 10.00
N ILE A 89 19.80 6.48 11.30
CA ILE A 89 19.01 5.49 12.03
C ILE A 89 17.52 5.84 11.94
N MET A 90 17.16 7.11 12.20
CA MET A 90 15.77 7.57 12.08
C MET A 90 15.21 7.33 10.68
N GLU A 91 15.96 7.67 9.63
CA GLU A 91 15.57 7.42 8.24
C GLU A 91 15.31 5.93 7.97
N TYR A 92 16.19 5.05 8.45
CA TYR A 92 16.02 3.60 8.30
C TYR A 92 14.85 3.03 9.12
N GLU A 93 14.58 3.57 10.31
CA GLU A 93 13.44 3.16 11.12
C GLU A 93 12.12 3.54 10.45
N GLU A 94 12.02 4.74 9.88
CA GLU A 94 10.86 5.16 9.08
C GLU A 94 10.67 4.27 7.85
N GLU A 95 11.74 3.98 7.12
CA GLU A 95 11.71 3.09 5.95
C GLU A 95 11.29 1.67 6.33
N LEU A 96 11.81 1.14 7.45
CA LEU A 96 11.44 -0.17 7.97
C LEU A 96 9.95 -0.23 8.33
N GLN A 97 9.43 0.82 8.97
CA GLN A 97 7.99 0.91 9.28
C GLN A 97 7.16 0.92 8.01
N ARG A 98 7.57 1.69 6.98
CA ARG A 98 6.90 1.75 5.68
C ARG A 98 6.88 0.38 4.99
N ILE A 99 8.02 -0.29 4.92
CA ILE A 99 8.14 -1.62 4.32
C ILE A 99 7.31 -2.65 5.10
N THR A 100 7.36 -2.63 6.43
CA THR A 100 6.59 -3.54 7.29
C THR A 100 5.09 -3.38 7.07
N ARG A 101 4.60 -2.14 6.94
CA ARG A 101 3.20 -1.85 6.61
C ARG A 101 2.83 -2.42 5.24
N SER A 102 3.65 -2.14 4.20
CA SER A 102 3.42 -2.66 2.86
C SER A 102 3.35 -4.19 2.81
N ILE A 103 4.23 -4.88 3.53
CA ILE A 103 4.19 -6.36 3.63
C ILE A 103 2.90 -6.84 4.29
N LYS A 104 2.46 -6.17 5.37
CA LYS A 104 1.20 -6.51 6.06
C LYS A 104 0.01 -6.35 5.10
N ASP A 105 -0.03 -5.25 4.37
CA ASP A 105 -1.11 -4.94 3.42
C ASP A 105 -1.15 -5.96 2.28
N MET A 106 -0.01 -6.29 1.69
CA MET A 106 0.08 -7.33 0.66
C MET A 106 -0.38 -8.70 1.17
N LYS A 107 0.04 -9.10 2.38
CA LYS A 107 -0.41 -10.37 3.00
C LYS A 107 -1.91 -10.38 3.25
N SER A 108 -2.48 -9.27 3.73
CA SER A 108 -3.93 -9.13 3.92
C SER A 108 -4.69 -9.26 2.60
N THR A 109 -4.19 -8.63 1.54
CA THR A 109 -4.79 -8.72 0.20
C THR A 109 -4.75 -10.15 -0.34
N ILE A 110 -3.61 -10.83 -0.24
CA ILE A 110 -3.47 -12.24 -0.66
C ILE A 110 -4.44 -13.12 0.12
N HIS A 111 -4.50 -12.98 1.45
CA HIS A 111 -5.41 -13.75 2.28
C HIS A 111 -6.89 -13.51 1.91
N SER A 112 -7.27 -12.27 1.61
CA SER A 112 -8.63 -11.96 1.13
C SER A 112 -8.94 -12.64 -0.19
N MET A 113 -7.99 -12.62 -1.14
CA MET A 113 -8.15 -13.31 -2.43
C MET A 113 -8.29 -14.83 -2.28
N GLU A 114 -7.57 -15.43 -1.33
CA GLU A 114 -7.68 -16.86 -1.03
C GLU A 114 -9.04 -17.22 -0.42
N GLN A 115 -9.53 -16.41 0.52
CA GLN A 115 -10.84 -16.60 1.15
C GLN A 115 -12.00 -16.43 0.15
N GLU A 116 -11.87 -15.52 -0.80
CA GLU A 116 -12.89 -15.27 -1.82
C GLU A 116 -13.12 -16.49 -2.74
N ASN A 117 -12.08 -17.29 -3.00
CA ASN A 117 -12.17 -18.47 -3.85
C ASN A 117 -12.90 -19.68 -3.19
N ILE A 118 -13.30 -19.57 -1.92
CA ILE A 118 -13.93 -20.69 -1.16
C ILE A 118 -15.46 -20.63 -1.25
N LEU A 119 -16.05 -19.53 -1.72
CA LEU A 119 -17.50 -19.42 -1.79
C LEU A 119 -18.08 -20.34 -2.89
N PRO A 120 -18.95 -21.29 -2.54
CA PRO A 120 -19.60 -22.12 -3.53
C PRO A 120 -20.56 -21.29 -4.38
N MET A 121 -20.60 -21.58 -5.68
CA MET A 121 -21.49 -20.91 -6.62
C MET A 121 -22.95 -21.21 -6.27
N GLU A 122 -23.79 -20.19 -6.44
CA GLU A 122 -25.25 -20.29 -6.29
C GLU A 122 -25.74 -20.73 -4.88
N GLN A 123 -24.87 -20.82 -3.87
CA GLN A 123 -25.27 -21.11 -2.49
C GLN A 123 -25.39 -19.82 -1.68
N ILE A 124 -26.46 -19.76 -0.88
CA ILE A 124 -26.66 -18.66 0.05
C ILE A 124 -26.02 -19.05 1.39
N MET A 125 -25.14 -18.19 1.87
CA MET A 125 -24.41 -18.36 3.13
C MET A 125 -24.63 -17.14 4.04
N LEU A 126 -24.67 -17.38 5.34
CA LEU A 126 -24.64 -16.30 6.33
C LEU A 126 -23.22 -16.15 6.86
N ILE A 127 -22.62 -15.00 6.58
CA ILE A 127 -21.22 -14.70 6.92
C ILE A 127 -21.20 -13.47 7.83
N PRO A 128 -20.67 -13.60 9.06
CA PRO A 128 -20.45 -12.43 9.90
C PRO A 128 -19.25 -11.62 9.37
N HIS A 129 -19.45 -10.34 9.13
CA HIS A 129 -18.38 -9.40 8.82
C HIS A 129 -18.16 -8.46 9.99
N GLY A 130 -16.89 -8.10 10.23
CA GLY A 130 -16.51 -6.97 11.08
C GLY A 130 -16.91 -5.64 10.43
N THR A 131 -16.47 -4.55 11.02
CA THR A 131 -16.72 -3.21 10.46
C THR A 131 -16.13 -3.09 9.04
N LEU A 132 -16.97 -2.65 8.11
CA LEU A 132 -16.57 -2.27 6.76
C LEU A 132 -16.52 -0.74 6.65
N TYR A 133 -15.46 -0.22 6.08
CA TYR A 133 -15.28 1.19 5.80
C TYR A 133 -15.45 1.43 4.31
N CYS A 134 -16.08 2.54 3.93
CA CYS A 134 -16.34 2.79 2.53
C CYS A 134 -16.10 4.25 2.11
N GLN A 135 -15.60 4.39 0.89
CA GLN A 135 -15.59 5.63 0.12
C GLN A 135 -16.64 5.54 -0.97
N ARG A 136 -17.52 6.53 -1.08
CA ARG A 136 -18.62 6.55 -2.06
C ARG A 136 -18.36 7.51 -3.22
N SER A 137 -18.88 7.16 -4.41
CA SER A 137 -19.05 8.08 -5.52
C SER A 137 -20.29 8.98 -5.33
N ILE A 138 -20.57 9.80 -6.34
CA ILE A 138 -21.88 10.45 -6.53
C ILE A 138 -22.98 9.39 -6.76
N VAL A 139 -24.24 9.80 -6.70
CA VAL A 139 -25.38 8.95 -7.06
C VAL A 139 -25.45 8.83 -8.59
N PHE A 140 -25.67 7.63 -9.08
CA PHE A 140 -25.99 7.32 -10.48
C PHE A 140 -27.43 6.88 -10.57
N HIS A 141 -28.15 7.43 -11.55
CA HIS A 141 -29.54 7.07 -11.79
C HIS A 141 -29.65 5.74 -12.54
N GLY A 142 -30.72 5.01 -12.35
CA GLY A 142 -30.89 3.63 -12.80
C GLY A 142 -30.74 3.37 -14.31
N HIS A 143 -30.66 4.42 -15.13
CA HIS A 143 -30.35 4.31 -16.57
C HIS A 143 -28.87 4.52 -16.90
N THR A 144 -28.04 4.91 -15.94
CA THR A 144 -26.60 5.09 -16.16
C THR A 144 -25.94 3.72 -16.29
N SER A 145 -25.22 3.51 -17.38
CA SER A 145 -24.48 2.25 -17.55
C SER A 145 -23.32 2.15 -16.54
N HIS A 146 -22.93 0.93 -16.16
CA HIS A 146 -21.81 0.72 -15.28
C HIS A 146 -20.50 1.31 -15.83
N CYS A 147 -20.30 1.26 -17.16
CA CYS A 147 -19.15 1.89 -17.82
C CYS A 147 -19.11 3.40 -17.63
N GLU A 148 -20.25 4.08 -17.81
CA GLU A 148 -20.36 5.53 -17.57
C GLU A 148 -20.13 5.87 -16.12
N ALA A 149 -20.66 5.08 -15.17
CA ALA A 149 -20.43 5.25 -13.75
C ALA A 149 -18.94 5.14 -13.39
N PHE A 150 -18.20 4.19 -13.96
CA PHE A 150 -16.75 4.08 -13.78
C PHE A 150 -16.02 5.30 -14.35
N LEU A 151 -16.37 5.75 -15.56
CA LEU A 151 -15.75 6.93 -16.17
C LEU A 151 -15.98 8.20 -15.35
N GLN A 152 -17.22 8.43 -14.87
CA GLN A 152 -17.56 9.57 -14.03
C GLN A 152 -16.95 9.48 -12.62
N SER A 153 -16.56 8.28 -12.19
CA SER A 153 -15.87 8.02 -10.92
C SER A 153 -14.35 7.91 -11.06
N ALA A 154 -13.74 8.50 -12.08
CA ALA A 154 -12.31 8.42 -12.35
C ALA A 154 -11.41 8.68 -11.12
N PRO A 155 -11.68 9.62 -10.20
CA PRO A 155 -10.88 9.77 -8.97
C PRO A 155 -10.93 8.53 -8.09
N LEU A 156 -12.10 7.89 -7.96
CA LEU A 156 -12.26 6.67 -7.15
C LEU A 156 -11.55 5.48 -7.79
N VAL A 157 -11.67 5.33 -9.12
CA VAL A 157 -10.97 4.29 -9.90
C VAL A 157 -9.46 4.47 -9.82
N SER A 158 -8.97 5.71 -9.96
CA SER A 158 -7.54 6.02 -9.82
C SER A 158 -7.02 5.76 -8.40
N PHE A 159 -7.82 6.03 -7.38
CA PHE A 159 -7.48 5.69 -6.00
C PHE A 159 -7.36 4.17 -5.82
N TYR A 160 -8.35 3.41 -6.30
CA TYR A 160 -8.30 1.93 -6.27
C TYR A 160 -7.05 1.38 -6.94
N ALA A 161 -6.73 1.84 -8.15
CA ALA A 161 -5.57 1.35 -8.90
C ALA A 161 -4.24 1.58 -8.16
N ARG A 162 -4.12 2.70 -7.43
CA ARG A 162 -2.92 3.01 -6.63
C ARG A 162 -2.87 2.29 -5.29
N SER A 163 -3.99 1.86 -4.78
CA SER A 163 -4.14 1.31 -3.43
C SER A 163 -4.53 -0.17 -3.40
N LEU A 164 -4.48 -0.86 -4.55
CA LEU A 164 -4.94 -2.25 -4.68
C LEU A 164 -4.28 -3.19 -3.67
N PHE A 165 -3.00 -2.99 -3.36
CA PHE A 165 -2.26 -3.78 -2.39
C PHE A 165 -2.10 -3.10 -1.02
N SER A 166 -2.83 -2.02 -0.78
CA SER A 166 -2.76 -1.22 0.46
C SER A 166 -3.96 -1.45 1.38
N GLY A 167 -4.57 -2.64 1.36
CA GLY A 167 -5.62 -2.97 2.32
C GLY A 167 -6.87 -3.63 1.78
N ALA A 168 -6.73 -4.60 0.89
CA ALA A 168 -7.84 -5.44 0.41
C ALA A 168 -9.08 -4.63 -0.02
N LEU A 169 -8.88 -3.69 -0.95
CA LEU A 169 -9.94 -2.85 -1.49
C LEU A 169 -10.84 -3.65 -2.45
N GLN A 170 -12.14 -3.49 -2.30
CA GLN A 170 -13.13 -4.05 -3.21
C GLN A 170 -13.99 -2.96 -3.84
N PHE A 171 -14.20 -3.04 -5.16
CA PHE A 171 -15.20 -2.24 -5.85
C PHE A 171 -16.55 -2.92 -5.76
N SER A 172 -17.56 -2.16 -5.32
CA SER A 172 -18.94 -2.64 -5.25
C SER A 172 -19.90 -1.58 -5.78
N PHE A 173 -21.05 -2.05 -6.24
CA PHE A 173 -22.22 -1.21 -6.46
C PHE A 173 -23.06 -1.26 -5.20
N LEU A 174 -23.51 -0.12 -4.74
CA LEU A 174 -24.41 0.04 -3.61
C LEU A 174 -25.73 0.64 -4.14
N PRO A 175 -26.75 -0.19 -4.43
CA PRO A 175 -28.06 0.27 -4.84
C PRO A 175 -28.78 0.98 -3.69
N ASP A 176 -29.64 1.91 -4.04
CA ASP A 176 -30.56 2.57 -3.12
C ASP A 176 -31.94 1.89 -3.24
N PHE A 177 -32.44 1.29 -2.16
CA PHE A 177 -33.70 0.55 -2.14
C PHE A 177 -34.30 0.57 -0.74
N GLN A 178 -35.62 0.45 -0.66
CA GLN A 178 -36.36 0.32 0.59
C GLN A 178 -36.86 -1.10 0.81
N ASP A 179 -37.26 -1.76 -0.27
CA ASP A 179 -37.62 -3.17 -0.30
C ASP A 179 -36.77 -3.91 -1.34
N LEU A 180 -36.52 -5.18 -1.13
CA LEU A 180 -35.78 -6.03 -2.07
C LEU A 180 -36.43 -6.09 -3.45
N GLU A 181 -37.75 -5.88 -3.56
CA GLU A 181 -38.47 -5.83 -4.83
C GLU A 181 -38.10 -4.61 -5.67
N ASP A 182 -37.71 -3.51 -5.05
CA ASP A 182 -37.25 -2.30 -5.76
C ASP A 182 -36.05 -2.59 -6.66
N LEU A 183 -35.23 -3.57 -6.26
CA LEU A 183 -34.03 -3.97 -7.02
C LEU A 183 -34.37 -4.67 -8.36
N ALA A 184 -35.59 -5.10 -8.56
CA ALA A 184 -36.05 -5.67 -9.83
C ALA A 184 -36.43 -4.61 -10.91
N SER A 185 -36.33 -3.35 -10.56
CA SER A 185 -36.57 -2.19 -11.43
C SER A 185 -35.33 -1.29 -11.49
N PRO A 186 -35.20 -0.40 -12.47
CA PRO A 186 -34.14 0.58 -12.48
C PRO A 186 -34.14 1.39 -11.19
N HIS A 187 -33.03 1.39 -10.47
CA HIS A 187 -32.84 2.05 -9.18
C HIS A 187 -31.56 2.87 -9.18
N ASP A 188 -31.51 3.85 -8.31
CA ASP A 188 -30.30 4.64 -8.10
C ASP A 188 -29.26 3.82 -7.38
N TYR A 189 -27.98 4.08 -7.69
CA TYR A 189 -26.88 3.37 -7.05
C TYR A 189 -25.64 4.27 -6.93
N ARG A 190 -24.69 3.83 -6.14
CA ARG A 190 -23.35 4.43 -6.04
C ARG A 190 -22.28 3.37 -6.30
N LEU A 191 -21.19 3.80 -6.89
CA LEU A 191 -19.95 3.04 -6.79
C LEU A 191 -19.34 3.27 -5.42
N VAL A 192 -18.85 2.22 -4.80
CA VAL A 192 -18.20 2.28 -3.51
C VAL A 192 -16.88 1.50 -3.53
N LEU A 193 -15.90 2.00 -2.81
CA LEU A 193 -14.72 1.22 -2.42
C LEU A 193 -14.90 0.79 -0.99
N LEU A 194 -14.73 -0.50 -0.75
CA LEU A 194 -14.84 -1.13 0.57
C LEU A 194 -13.46 -1.53 1.06
N SER A 195 -13.21 -1.38 2.36
CA SER A 195 -12.04 -1.91 3.06
C SER A 195 -12.39 -2.27 4.49
N ARG A 196 -11.61 -3.18 5.08
CA ARG A 196 -11.63 -3.46 6.52
C ARG A 196 -10.68 -2.57 7.31
N ASP A 197 -9.78 -1.84 6.63
CA ASP A 197 -8.86 -0.90 7.27
C ASP A 197 -9.44 0.53 7.24
N PRO A 198 -9.69 1.15 8.40
CA PRO A 198 -10.21 2.51 8.49
C PRO A 198 -9.26 3.58 7.97
N HIS A 199 -7.94 3.30 7.96
CA HIS A 199 -6.90 4.28 7.64
C HIS A 199 -6.67 4.49 6.14
N ILE A 200 -7.30 3.66 5.30
CA ILE A 200 -7.15 3.77 3.83
C ILE A 200 -7.87 5.01 3.29
N PHE A 201 -8.99 5.37 3.90
CA PHE A 201 -9.83 6.47 3.44
C PHE A 201 -9.73 7.69 4.35
N GLN A 202 -9.86 8.87 3.77
CA GLN A 202 -10.09 10.09 4.54
C GLN A 202 -11.58 10.21 4.86
N ASN A 203 -11.96 10.20 6.14
CA ASN A 203 -13.34 10.28 6.61
C ASN A 203 -14.27 9.21 6.00
N PRO A 204 -13.99 7.91 6.17
CA PRO A 204 -14.81 6.85 5.62
C PRO A 204 -16.19 6.81 6.29
N LEU A 205 -17.19 6.43 5.53
CA LEU A 205 -18.42 5.91 6.11
C LEU A 205 -18.14 4.50 6.64
N SER A 206 -18.82 4.11 7.71
CA SER A 206 -18.65 2.78 8.28
C SER A 206 -19.96 2.04 8.39
N TYR A 207 -19.91 0.75 8.08
CA TYR A 207 -20.95 -0.22 8.36
C TYR A 207 -20.44 -1.08 9.50
N GLY A 208 -21.06 -1.00 10.66
CA GLY A 208 -20.67 -1.75 11.87
C GLY A 208 -20.69 -3.26 11.66
N PRO A 209 -20.17 -4.02 12.63
CA PRO A 209 -20.20 -5.48 12.58
C PRO A 209 -21.62 -5.97 12.35
N SER A 210 -21.82 -6.86 11.39
CA SER A 210 -23.15 -7.37 11.04
C SER A 210 -23.07 -8.73 10.37
N LEU A 211 -24.24 -9.38 10.28
CA LEU A 211 -24.41 -10.59 9.52
C LEU A 211 -24.76 -10.23 8.07
N TYR A 212 -24.14 -10.92 7.13
CA TYR A 212 -24.39 -10.75 5.71
C TYR A 212 -24.85 -12.06 5.08
N LEU A 213 -25.96 -11.99 4.37
CA LEU A 213 -26.36 -13.02 3.43
C LEU A 213 -25.50 -12.85 2.18
N THR A 214 -24.63 -13.81 1.94
CA THR A 214 -23.64 -13.77 0.87
C THR A 214 -23.93 -14.86 -0.16
N MET A 215 -23.86 -14.51 -1.45
CA MET A 215 -24.06 -15.46 -2.55
C MET A 215 -23.15 -15.06 -3.73
N LEU A 216 -22.45 -16.04 -4.30
CA LEU A 216 -21.71 -15.90 -5.54
C LEU A 216 -22.59 -16.37 -6.69
N LEU A 217 -22.81 -15.51 -7.70
CA LEU A 217 -23.76 -15.76 -8.80
C LEU A 217 -23.03 -16.33 -10.01
N GLU A 218 -23.60 -17.35 -10.60
CA GLU A 218 -23.16 -17.89 -11.90
C GLU A 218 -23.56 -16.96 -13.06
N LYS A 219 -24.75 -16.38 -12.99
CA LYS A 219 -25.28 -15.50 -14.04
C LYS A 219 -25.26 -14.03 -13.58
N PRO A 220 -25.09 -13.07 -14.51
CA PRO A 220 -25.10 -11.65 -14.18
C PRO A 220 -26.38 -11.25 -13.44
N PHE A 221 -26.26 -10.52 -12.34
CA PHE A 221 -27.39 -10.11 -11.50
C PHE A 221 -28.40 -9.30 -12.31
N HIS A 222 -27.98 -8.27 -13.04
CA HIS A 222 -28.83 -7.32 -13.78
C HIS A 222 -29.72 -7.94 -14.89
N ARG A 223 -29.57 -9.24 -15.18
CA ARG A 223 -30.43 -9.98 -16.12
C ARG A 223 -31.29 -11.04 -15.43
N ASN A 224 -31.04 -11.26 -14.13
CA ASN A 224 -31.66 -12.33 -13.37
C ASN A 224 -32.11 -11.87 -11.97
N GLU A 225 -32.33 -10.56 -11.77
CA GLU A 225 -32.64 -9.97 -10.47
C GLU A 225 -33.79 -10.72 -9.78
N ARG A 226 -34.93 -10.84 -10.47
CA ARG A 226 -36.14 -11.51 -9.93
C ARG A 226 -35.89 -12.94 -9.46
N TYR A 227 -35.03 -13.67 -10.17
CA TYR A 227 -34.67 -15.05 -9.79
C TYR A 227 -33.89 -15.04 -8.47
N TYR A 228 -32.84 -14.21 -8.37
CA TYR A 228 -32.01 -14.17 -7.19
C TYR A 228 -32.73 -13.55 -5.99
N LEU A 229 -33.49 -12.49 -6.18
CA LEU A 229 -34.25 -11.84 -5.12
C LEU A 229 -35.30 -12.80 -4.50
N ARG A 230 -35.96 -13.61 -5.32
CA ARG A 230 -36.90 -14.63 -4.82
C ARG A 230 -36.19 -15.64 -3.94
N ARG A 231 -35.01 -16.14 -4.36
CA ARG A 231 -34.21 -17.08 -3.57
C ARG A 231 -33.78 -16.48 -2.23
N ILE A 232 -33.28 -15.24 -2.26
CA ILE A 232 -32.89 -14.49 -1.08
C ILE A 232 -34.06 -14.35 -0.11
N ARG A 233 -35.23 -13.92 -0.61
CA ARG A 233 -36.42 -13.76 0.20
C ARG A 233 -36.85 -15.09 0.86
N THR A 234 -36.98 -16.17 0.09
CA THR A 234 -37.32 -17.50 0.63
C THR A 234 -36.35 -17.92 1.71
N PHE A 235 -35.05 -17.68 1.52
CA PHE A 235 -34.05 -18.03 2.52
C PHE A 235 -34.18 -17.17 3.80
N MET A 236 -34.45 -15.88 3.64
CA MET A 236 -34.65 -14.96 4.77
C MET A 236 -35.91 -15.35 5.58
N GLU A 237 -37.00 -15.67 4.90
CA GLU A 237 -38.24 -16.15 5.54
C GLU A 237 -38.03 -17.43 6.36
N GLN A 238 -37.27 -18.39 5.79
CA GLN A 238 -36.98 -19.65 6.48
C GLN A 238 -36.17 -19.47 7.77
N LEU A 239 -35.33 -18.43 7.83
CA LEU A 239 -34.44 -18.17 8.96
C LEU A 239 -34.89 -16.98 9.83
N HIS A 240 -36.06 -16.42 9.57
CA HIS A 240 -36.59 -15.23 10.25
C HIS A 240 -35.60 -14.06 10.24
N LEU A 241 -35.10 -13.75 9.04
CA LEU A 241 -34.15 -12.67 8.84
C LEU A 241 -34.84 -11.44 8.26
N LYS A 242 -34.38 -10.26 8.69
CA LYS A 242 -34.79 -8.95 8.16
C LYS A 242 -33.61 -8.27 7.47
N SER A 243 -33.89 -7.63 6.32
CA SER A 243 -32.91 -6.80 5.61
C SER A 243 -32.66 -5.47 6.35
N LYS A 244 -31.40 -5.03 6.35
CA LYS A 244 -30.99 -3.69 6.77
C LYS A 244 -30.86 -2.72 5.58
N ASN A 245 -31.40 -3.06 4.44
CA ASN A 245 -31.39 -2.24 3.23
C ASN A 245 -30.00 -1.80 2.79
N THR A 246 -29.02 -2.67 3.00
CA THR A 246 -27.64 -2.49 2.55
C THR A 246 -27.22 -3.72 1.77
N LEU A 247 -27.04 -3.56 0.46
CA LEU A 247 -26.61 -4.59 -0.46
C LEU A 247 -25.36 -4.15 -1.19
N PHE A 248 -24.29 -4.91 -1.07
CA PHE A 248 -23.10 -4.74 -1.90
C PHE A 248 -23.13 -5.74 -3.06
N ILE A 249 -23.00 -5.22 -4.28
CA ILE A 249 -22.92 -6.00 -5.52
C ILE A 249 -21.50 -5.85 -6.05
N THR A 250 -20.67 -6.86 -5.84
CA THR A 250 -19.24 -6.84 -6.15
C THR A 250 -18.95 -7.69 -7.37
N LEU A 251 -18.16 -7.18 -8.32
CA LEU A 251 -17.58 -7.99 -9.38
C LEU A 251 -16.29 -8.62 -8.85
N GLN A 252 -16.32 -9.93 -8.67
CA GLN A 252 -15.22 -10.70 -8.14
C GLN A 252 -14.56 -11.52 -9.24
N ARG A 253 -13.23 -11.41 -9.35
CA ARG A 253 -12.46 -12.29 -10.23
C ARG A 253 -12.32 -13.66 -9.56
N THR A 254 -12.84 -14.69 -10.21
CA THR A 254 -12.88 -16.06 -9.65
C THR A 254 -11.97 -17.04 -10.37
N ALA A 255 -11.66 -16.81 -11.64
CA ALA A 255 -10.84 -17.69 -12.46
C ALA A 255 -10.18 -16.93 -13.61
N ALA A 256 -9.47 -17.64 -14.44
CA ALA A 256 -9.09 -17.22 -15.78
C ALA A 256 -9.54 -18.27 -16.80
N THR A 257 -9.86 -17.84 -18.01
CA THR A 257 -10.11 -18.75 -19.14
C THR A 257 -8.81 -19.45 -19.55
N ASP A 258 -8.90 -20.46 -20.40
CA ASP A 258 -7.73 -21.11 -20.99
C ASP A 258 -6.86 -20.13 -21.80
N SER A 259 -7.44 -19.05 -22.33
CA SER A 259 -6.74 -17.93 -22.98
C SER A 259 -6.09 -16.95 -22.00
N GLY A 260 -6.31 -17.11 -20.69
CA GLY A 260 -5.78 -16.23 -19.64
C GLY A 260 -6.66 -15.01 -19.35
N ASP A 261 -7.81 -14.87 -20.01
CA ASP A 261 -8.74 -13.77 -19.73
C ASP A 261 -9.40 -13.93 -18.37
N PRO A 262 -9.59 -12.84 -17.58
CA PRO A 262 -10.19 -12.93 -16.27
C PRO A 262 -11.68 -13.25 -16.35
N VAL A 263 -12.13 -14.21 -15.55
CA VAL A 263 -13.55 -14.51 -15.34
C VAL A 263 -14.02 -13.79 -14.08
N PHE A 264 -15.09 -13.02 -14.23
CA PHE A 264 -15.72 -12.30 -13.12
C PHE A 264 -17.10 -12.86 -12.85
N HIS A 265 -17.37 -13.11 -11.59
CA HIS A 265 -18.69 -13.43 -11.08
C HIS A 265 -19.21 -12.28 -10.21
N THR A 266 -20.51 -12.20 -10.06
CA THR A 266 -21.14 -11.23 -9.18
C THR A 266 -21.29 -11.82 -7.78
N LYS A 267 -20.72 -11.17 -6.76
CA LYS A 267 -20.96 -11.48 -5.36
C LYS A 267 -22.01 -10.53 -4.81
N LEU A 268 -23.06 -11.06 -4.21
CA LEU A 268 -24.05 -10.30 -3.45
C LEU A 268 -23.78 -10.44 -1.96
N GLU A 269 -23.82 -9.34 -1.23
CA GLU A 269 -23.68 -9.29 0.23
C GLU A 269 -24.77 -8.38 0.78
N LEU A 270 -25.88 -8.98 1.22
CA LEU A 270 -27.02 -8.28 1.83
C LEU A 270 -26.86 -8.27 3.35
N GLN A 271 -26.83 -7.09 3.96
CA GLN A 271 -26.81 -6.96 5.40
C GLN A 271 -28.16 -7.37 6.01
N VAL A 272 -28.13 -8.27 6.97
CA VAL A 272 -29.33 -8.83 7.61
C VAL A 272 -29.20 -8.85 9.13
N GLU A 273 -30.34 -8.99 9.79
CA GLU A 273 -30.42 -9.28 11.22
C GLU A 273 -31.55 -10.26 11.47
N TYR A 274 -31.49 -10.97 12.59
CA TYR A 274 -32.63 -11.81 13.02
C TYR A 274 -33.79 -10.92 13.43
N GLU A 275 -35.00 -11.31 13.03
CA GLU A 275 -36.21 -10.70 13.55
C GLU A 275 -36.23 -10.88 15.07
N LYS A 276 -36.50 -9.83 15.81
CA LYS A 276 -36.68 -9.92 17.23
C LYS A 276 -37.99 -10.73 17.44
N GLY A 277 -37.91 -11.92 18.03
CA GLY A 277 -39.09 -12.60 18.48
C GLY A 277 -39.85 -11.71 19.49
N ASP A 278 -41.13 -11.55 19.24
CA ASP A 278 -42.03 -10.86 20.16
C ASP A 278 -42.04 -11.53 21.54
#